data_c427d8ab120f144ccc20febe34645380
#
_entry.id   c427d8ab120f144ccc20febe34645380
#
_cell.length_a   1.000
_cell.length_b   1.000
_cell.length_c   1.000
_cell.angle_alpha   90.00
_cell.angle_beta   90.00
_cell.angle_gamma   90.00
#
_symmetry.space_group_name_H-M   'P 1'
#
loop_
_entity.id
_entity.type
_entity.pdbx_description
1 polymer ?
#
loop_
_entity_poly.entity_id
_entity_poly.type
_entity_poly.pdbx_seq_one_letter_code
_entity_poly.pdbx_strand_id
1 'polypeptide(L)'
;LGDVYKRQRIDSLSTLYQIIKREKNHNVSQVISASAIGIYPNSKTLEYDESFQSKEGLFLTNVVREWEKKIKEFNKLNIRVTTLRIGLVLSKEGGILKKLIQINKLRISNVIDGGEQCQSWIHIDDLVNIFYHAVQNKLEGTYNAVSPNPSTFLELQELASKLSYKPLLNFSIPKSLLIVPFKLIGILDFYYDVIASDKNVSASKIVNSGYHFNYPSMEKIK
;
A
#
# COMPACT_ATOMS: atom_id res chain seq x y z
N LEU A 1 -9.81 -6.10 15.87
CA LEU A 1 -8.79 -5.28 15.16
C LEU A 1 -9.39 -4.66 13.89
N GLY A 2 -10.11 -5.42 13.08
CA GLY A 2 -10.65 -4.93 11.81
C GLY A 2 -11.64 -3.77 11.93
N ASP A 3 -12.59 -3.85 12.85
CA ASP A 3 -13.57 -2.78 13.07
C ASP A 3 -12.94 -1.50 13.60
N VAL A 4 -11.90 -1.60 14.43
CA VAL A 4 -11.14 -0.44 14.92
C VAL A 4 -10.39 0.22 13.77
N TYR A 5 -9.74 -0.58 12.92
CA TYR A 5 -9.02 -0.09 11.74
C TYR A 5 -9.98 0.64 10.76
N LYS A 6 -11.15 0.06 10.49
CA LYS A 6 -12.18 0.67 9.65
C LYS A 6 -12.69 1.98 10.23
N ARG A 7 -13.05 2.00 11.53
CA ARG A 7 -13.56 3.19 12.22
C ARG A 7 -12.56 4.34 12.19
N GLN A 8 -11.29 4.09 12.53
CA GLN A 8 -10.26 5.14 12.53
C GLN A 8 -10.17 5.87 11.19
N ARG A 9 -10.30 5.17 10.05
CA ARG A 9 -10.22 5.78 8.71
C ARG A 9 -11.47 6.56 8.35
N ILE A 10 -12.64 6.01 8.64
CA ILE A 10 -13.93 6.59 8.28
C ILE A 10 -14.29 7.76 9.19
N ASP A 11 -14.07 7.62 10.50
CA ASP A 11 -14.49 8.63 11.47
C ASP A 11 -13.63 9.89 11.36
N SER A 12 -12.31 9.76 11.14
CA SER A 12 -11.43 10.91 10.90
C SER A 12 -11.83 11.72 9.67
N LEU A 13 -12.15 11.05 8.56
CA LEU A 13 -12.64 11.71 7.34
C LEU A 13 -14.01 12.35 7.54
N SER A 14 -14.91 11.66 8.25
CA SER A 14 -16.24 12.18 8.56
C SER A 14 -16.15 13.44 9.43
N THR A 15 -15.27 13.44 10.42
CA THR A 15 -15.01 14.60 11.29
C THR A 15 -14.46 15.76 10.47
N LEU A 16 -13.44 15.54 9.64
CA LEU A 16 -12.86 16.56 8.78
C LEU A 16 -13.91 17.14 7.82
N TYR A 17 -14.72 16.28 7.19
CA TYR A 17 -15.81 16.70 6.31
C TYR A 17 -16.80 17.63 7.03
N GLN A 18 -17.23 17.26 8.26
CA GLN A 18 -18.18 18.07 9.03
C GLN A 18 -17.58 19.42 9.46
N ILE A 19 -16.30 19.47 9.82
CA ILE A 19 -15.61 20.71 10.17
C ILE A 19 -15.60 21.63 8.95
N ILE A 20 -15.13 21.17 7.80
CA ILE A 20 -15.06 21.98 6.58
C ILE A 20 -16.46 22.43 6.15
N LYS A 21 -17.47 21.56 6.22
CA LYS A 21 -18.86 21.89 5.87
C LYS A 21 -19.46 22.97 6.75
N ARG A 22 -19.08 23.04 8.05
CA ARG A 22 -19.56 24.07 8.98
C ARG A 22 -18.92 25.43 8.70
N GLU A 23 -17.66 25.44 8.29
CA GLU A 23 -16.90 26.64 7.97
C GLU A 23 -17.25 27.15 6.57
N LYS A 24 -18.29 28.03 6.47
CA LYS A 24 -18.77 28.55 5.19
C LYS A 24 -17.70 29.29 4.38
N ASN A 25 -16.68 29.85 5.05
CA ASN A 25 -15.61 30.64 4.43
C ASN A 25 -14.27 29.90 4.46
N HIS A 26 -14.25 28.57 4.38
CA HIS A 26 -13.01 27.81 4.33
C HIS A 26 -12.24 28.07 3.03
N ASN A 27 -10.90 28.12 3.13
CA ASN A 27 -10.00 28.26 1.97
C ASN A 27 -9.45 26.89 1.49
N VAL A 28 -10.09 25.78 1.86
CA VAL A 28 -9.67 24.43 1.46
C VAL A 28 -10.06 24.21 -0.01
N SER A 29 -9.08 24.10 -0.88
CA SER A 29 -9.27 23.89 -2.32
C SER A 29 -9.02 22.45 -2.77
N GLN A 30 -8.31 21.66 -1.95
CA GLN A 30 -7.96 20.28 -2.28
C GLN A 30 -7.87 19.42 -1.02
N VAL A 31 -8.30 18.17 -1.11
CA VAL A 31 -8.06 17.10 -0.14
C VAL A 31 -7.33 15.97 -0.85
N ILE A 32 -6.16 15.61 -0.33
CA ILE A 32 -5.40 14.46 -0.80
C ILE A 32 -5.41 13.43 0.31
N SER A 33 -5.96 12.26 0.02
CA SER A 33 -6.09 11.20 1.01
C SER A 33 -5.34 9.94 0.60
N ALA A 34 -4.67 9.34 1.58
CA ALA A 34 -4.18 7.98 1.45
C ALA A 34 -5.35 7.01 1.28
N SER A 35 -5.15 5.99 0.47
CA SER A 35 -5.93 4.78 0.32
C SER A 35 -4.96 3.60 0.21
N ALA A 36 -5.40 2.43 -0.22
CA ALA A 36 -4.53 1.26 -0.32
C ALA A 36 -4.84 0.41 -1.55
N ILE A 37 -3.82 -0.25 -2.10
CA ILE A 37 -3.99 -1.26 -3.14
C ILE A 37 -4.74 -2.52 -2.66
N GLY A 38 -5.09 -2.59 -1.36
CA GLY A 38 -5.97 -3.61 -0.79
C GLY A 38 -7.36 -3.70 -1.41
N ILE A 39 -7.75 -2.68 -2.21
CA ILE A 39 -8.97 -2.71 -3.03
C ILE A 39 -8.92 -3.74 -4.16
N TYR A 40 -7.71 -4.05 -4.65
CA TYR A 40 -7.50 -4.99 -5.73
C TYR A 40 -7.51 -6.43 -5.19
N PRO A 41 -8.22 -7.36 -5.84
CA PRO A 41 -8.17 -8.76 -5.46
C PRO A 41 -6.81 -9.39 -5.75
N ASN A 42 -6.57 -10.54 -5.14
CA ASN A 42 -5.39 -11.36 -5.42
C ASN A 42 -5.46 -11.94 -6.84
N SER A 43 -4.41 -11.74 -7.63
CA SER A 43 -4.29 -12.35 -8.98
C SER A 43 -2.85 -12.50 -9.40
N LYS A 44 -2.50 -13.68 -9.90
CA LYS A 44 -1.18 -13.96 -10.49
C LYS A 44 -1.04 -13.46 -11.92
N THR A 45 -2.14 -13.14 -12.60
CA THR A 45 -2.15 -12.91 -14.05
C THR A 45 -2.64 -11.52 -14.45
N LEU A 46 -3.38 -10.84 -13.57
CA LEU A 46 -3.96 -9.54 -13.89
C LEU A 46 -3.08 -8.42 -13.38
N GLU A 47 -2.88 -7.42 -14.23
CA GLU A 47 -2.40 -6.11 -13.83
C GLU A 47 -3.63 -5.21 -13.57
N TYR A 48 -3.63 -4.51 -12.44
CA TYR A 48 -4.72 -3.63 -12.03
C TYR A 48 -4.35 -2.17 -12.23
N ASP A 49 -5.27 -1.41 -12.78
CA ASP A 49 -5.21 0.05 -12.84
C ASP A 49 -6.36 0.69 -12.05
N GLU A 50 -6.44 2.02 -12.08
CA GLU A 50 -7.44 2.78 -11.34
C GLU A 50 -8.87 2.65 -11.90
N SER A 51 -9.04 2.14 -13.10
CA SER A 51 -10.35 1.88 -13.71
C SER A 51 -11.05 0.65 -13.12
N PHE A 52 -10.27 -0.23 -12.46
CA PHE A 52 -10.81 -1.45 -11.86
C PHE A 52 -11.88 -1.14 -10.81
N GLN A 53 -13.06 -1.70 -11.03
CA GLN A 53 -14.20 -1.61 -10.12
C GLN A 53 -14.25 -2.86 -9.25
N SER A 54 -13.86 -2.73 -7.99
CA SER A 54 -13.95 -3.83 -7.04
C SER A 54 -15.41 -4.08 -6.67
N LYS A 55 -15.87 -5.32 -6.88
CA LYS A 55 -17.13 -5.82 -6.30
C LYS A 55 -16.92 -6.12 -4.80
N GLU A 56 -17.93 -6.58 -4.10
CA GLU A 56 -17.78 -7.09 -2.73
C GLU A 56 -16.70 -8.17 -2.68
N GLY A 57 -15.81 -8.07 -1.72
CA GLY A 57 -14.62 -8.87 -1.61
C GLY A 57 -14.21 -9.17 -0.18
N LEU A 58 -12.95 -9.52 0.00
CA LEU A 58 -12.34 -9.77 1.30
C LEU A 58 -12.44 -8.54 2.21
N PHE A 59 -12.16 -8.73 3.49
CA PHE A 59 -12.27 -7.70 4.52
C PHE A 59 -11.58 -6.38 4.13
N LEU A 60 -10.31 -6.43 3.70
CA LEU A 60 -9.57 -5.22 3.31
C LEU A 60 -10.17 -4.50 2.10
N THR A 61 -10.64 -5.23 1.11
CA THR A 61 -11.32 -4.66 -0.06
C THR A 61 -12.54 -3.84 0.34
N ASN A 62 -13.35 -4.38 1.26
CA ASN A 62 -14.54 -3.69 1.76
C ASN A 62 -14.18 -2.46 2.61
N VAL A 63 -13.14 -2.54 3.43
CA VAL A 63 -12.64 -1.40 4.22
C VAL A 63 -12.17 -0.27 3.31
N VAL A 64 -11.34 -0.59 2.30
CA VAL A 64 -10.81 0.42 1.37
C VAL A 64 -11.92 1.06 0.54
N ARG A 65 -12.90 0.27 0.10
CA ARG A 65 -14.05 0.77 -0.65
C ARG A 65 -14.88 1.78 0.16
N GLU A 66 -15.20 1.45 1.42
CA GLU A 66 -15.91 2.39 2.30
C GLU A 66 -15.08 3.64 2.62
N TRP A 67 -13.77 3.47 2.77
CA TRP A 67 -12.84 4.57 2.94
C TRP A 67 -12.84 5.52 1.73
N GLU A 68 -12.68 4.99 0.51
CA GLU A 68 -12.71 5.78 -0.72
C GLU A 68 -14.07 6.44 -0.98
N LYS A 69 -15.17 5.79 -0.57
CA LYS A 69 -16.52 6.39 -0.62
C LYS A 69 -16.59 7.66 0.25
N LYS A 70 -16.00 7.61 1.46
CA LYS A 70 -15.92 8.78 2.35
C LYS A 70 -15.05 9.89 1.81
N ILE A 71 -13.91 9.55 1.21
CA ILE A 71 -13.04 10.54 0.55
C ILE A 71 -13.81 11.28 -0.54
N LYS A 72 -14.56 10.58 -1.39
CA LYS A 72 -15.34 11.18 -2.49
C LYS A 72 -16.45 12.13 -2.02
N GLU A 73 -16.90 12.06 -0.77
CA GLU A 73 -17.91 13.00 -0.26
C GLU A 73 -17.43 14.45 -0.29
N PHE A 74 -16.10 14.72 -0.18
CA PHE A 74 -15.55 16.07 -0.25
C PHE A 74 -15.83 16.78 -1.57
N ASN A 75 -16.06 16.05 -2.67
CA ASN A 75 -16.50 16.65 -3.95
C ASN A 75 -17.82 17.43 -3.82
N LYS A 76 -18.70 17.06 -2.86
CA LYS A 76 -19.96 17.77 -2.60
C LYS A 76 -19.75 19.18 -2.01
N LEU A 77 -18.54 19.48 -1.56
CA LEU A 77 -18.13 20.78 -1.04
C LEU A 77 -17.37 21.61 -2.07
N ASN A 78 -17.37 21.19 -3.36
CA ASN A 78 -16.57 21.80 -4.43
C ASN A 78 -15.06 21.80 -4.15
N ILE A 79 -14.59 20.82 -3.41
CA ILE A 79 -13.18 20.62 -3.09
C ILE A 79 -12.64 19.54 -4.02
N ARG A 80 -11.49 19.80 -4.67
CA ARG A 80 -10.77 18.80 -5.46
C ARG A 80 -10.33 17.63 -4.57
N VAL A 81 -10.58 16.42 -5.02
CA VAL A 81 -10.23 15.21 -4.27
C VAL A 81 -9.21 14.38 -5.03
N THR A 82 -8.10 14.07 -4.37
CA THR A 82 -7.10 13.12 -4.85
C THR A 82 -7.02 11.95 -3.90
N THR A 83 -7.14 10.74 -4.42
CA THR A 83 -7.02 9.48 -3.67
C THR A 83 -5.77 8.75 -4.14
N LEU A 84 -4.85 8.47 -3.22
CA LEU A 84 -3.62 7.73 -3.51
C LEU A 84 -3.74 6.30 -2.97
N ARG A 85 -3.88 5.31 -3.87
CA ARG A 85 -3.86 3.88 -3.53
C ARG A 85 -2.42 3.45 -3.34
N ILE A 86 -1.99 3.36 -2.10
CA ILE A 86 -0.59 3.15 -1.73
C ILE A 86 -0.28 1.66 -1.72
N GLY A 87 0.84 1.28 -2.36
CA GLY A 87 1.42 -0.05 -2.32
C GLY A 87 2.15 -0.36 -1.03
N LEU A 88 2.95 -1.43 -1.04
CA LEU A 88 3.79 -1.80 0.09
C LEU A 88 4.90 -0.75 0.29
N VAL A 89 4.81 0.03 1.35
CA VAL A 89 5.80 1.10 1.60
C VAL A 89 7.10 0.53 2.14
N LEU A 90 8.21 0.82 1.44
CA LEU A 90 9.56 0.42 1.83
C LEU A 90 10.32 1.59 2.45
N SER A 91 10.76 1.38 3.69
CA SER A 91 11.65 2.28 4.43
C SER A 91 12.55 1.48 5.36
N LYS A 92 13.81 1.87 5.48
CA LYS A 92 14.74 1.29 6.46
C LYS A 92 14.38 1.65 7.90
N GLU A 93 13.68 2.75 8.09
CA GLU A 93 13.32 3.29 9.41
C GLU A 93 12.01 2.73 9.94
N GLY A 94 11.19 2.11 9.08
CA GLY A 94 9.86 1.63 9.47
C GLY A 94 9.27 0.57 8.54
N GLY A 95 8.06 0.13 8.89
CA GLY A 95 7.29 -0.79 8.06
C GLY A 95 7.90 -2.18 7.94
N ILE A 96 7.58 -2.87 6.83
CA ILE A 96 7.97 -4.25 6.60
C ILE A 96 9.46 -4.41 6.37
N LEU A 97 10.10 -3.52 5.61
CA LEU A 97 11.52 -3.62 5.28
C LEU A 97 12.40 -3.60 6.55
N LYS A 98 12.11 -2.71 7.49
CA LYS A 98 12.80 -2.68 8.79
C LYS A 98 12.67 -3.99 9.54
N LYS A 99 11.47 -4.58 9.57
CA LYS A 99 11.22 -5.88 10.23
C LYS A 99 12.00 -7.00 9.55
N LEU A 100 12.01 -7.04 8.21
CA LEU A 100 12.77 -8.05 7.46
C LEU A 100 14.27 -7.92 7.72
N ILE A 101 14.82 -6.70 7.74
CA ILE A 101 16.22 -6.44 8.10
C ILE A 101 16.54 -6.95 9.51
N GLN A 102 15.65 -6.71 10.49
CA GLN A 102 15.84 -7.20 11.87
C GLN A 102 15.82 -8.72 11.94
N ILE A 103 14.91 -9.38 11.27
CA ILE A 103 14.78 -10.83 11.21
C ILE A 103 16.01 -11.44 10.52
N ASN A 104 16.48 -10.86 9.41
CA ASN A 104 17.69 -11.32 8.74
C ASN A 104 18.95 -11.20 9.60
N LYS A 105 19.06 -10.20 10.47
CA LYS A 105 20.15 -10.11 11.45
C LYS A 105 20.21 -11.32 12.39
N LEU A 106 19.07 -11.93 12.67
CA LEU A 106 18.95 -13.16 13.46
C LEU A 106 19.18 -14.44 12.63
N ARG A 107 19.50 -14.30 11.32
CA ARG A 107 19.67 -15.40 10.37
C ARG A 107 18.43 -16.30 10.22
N ILE A 108 17.25 -15.73 10.41
CA ILE A 108 15.98 -16.42 10.20
C ILE A 108 15.48 -16.04 8.81
N SER A 109 15.40 -17.01 7.90
CA SER A 109 14.75 -16.80 6.60
C SER A 109 13.24 -16.90 6.76
N ASN A 110 12.53 -16.00 6.09
CA ASN A 110 11.07 -15.94 6.08
C ASN A 110 10.51 -16.07 4.66
N VAL A 111 11.19 -16.79 3.80
CA VAL A 111 10.66 -17.05 2.46
C VAL A 111 9.47 -18.01 2.58
N ILE A 112 8.31 -17.56 2.16
CA ILE A 112 7.07 -18.32 2.26
C ILE A 112 6.69 -18.80 0.87
N ASP A 113 6.46 -20.11 0.71
CA ASP A 113 6.11 -20.76 -0.56
C ASP A 113 6.99 -20.30 -1.75
N GLY A 114 8.31 -20.26 -1.55
CA GLY A 114 9.26 -19.84 -2.57
C GLY A 114 9.38 -18.34 -2.81
N GLY A 115 8.49 -17.52 -2.25
CA GLY A 115 8.57 -16.05 -2.33
C GLY A 115 8.22 -15.44 -3.68
N GLU A 116 7.56 -16.18 -4.58
CA GLU A 116 7.23 -15.72 -5.93
C GLU A 116 6.06 -14.73 -6.00
N GLN A 117 5.41 -14.45 -4.85
CA GLN A 117 4.26 -13.55 -4.80
C GLN A 117 4.64 -12.16 -5.29
N CYS A 118 3.89 -11.64 -6.26
CA CYS A 118 4.07 -10.31 -6.81
C CYS A 118 3.65 -9.24 -5.80
N GLN A 119 4.55 -8.30 -5.53
CA GLN A 119 4.34 -7.19 -4.61
C GLN A 119 4.48 -5.85 -5.33
N SER A 120 3.39 -5.09 -5.40
CA SER A 120 3.46 -3.69 -5.79
C SER A 120 3.86 -2.85 -4.60
N TRP A 121 5.02 -2.22 -4.68
CA TRP A 121 5.69 -1.49 -3.61
C TRP A 121 5.98 -0.05 -4.00
N ILE A 122 6.34 0.77 -3.03
CA ILE A 122 6.83 2.14 -3.24
C ILE A 122 7.87 2.49 -2.18
N HIS A 123 8.93 3.21 -2.56
CA HIS A 123 9.85 3.78 -1.58
C HIS A 123 9.20 4.96 -0.85
N ILE A 124 9.51 5.13 0.44
CA ILE A 124 8.90 6.20 1.27
C ILE A 124 9.14 7.58 0.67
N ASP A 125 10.32 7.86 0.11
CA ASP A 125 10.64 9.16 -0.49
C ASP A 125 9.79 9.43 -1.74
N ASP A 126 9.58 8.41 -2.60
CA ASP A 126 8.69 8.55 -3.75
C ASP A 126 7.25 8.75 -3.31
N LEU A 127 6.80 8.07 -2.27
CA LEU A 127 5.46 8.27 -1.72
C LEU A 127 5.26 9.73 -1.25
N VAL A 128 6.21 10.27 -0.49
CA VAL A 128 6.16 11.67 -0.04
C VAL A 128 6.16 12.63 -1.23
N ASN A 129 7.02 12.37 -2.22
CA ASN A 129 7.10 13.18 -3.44
C ASN A 129 5.83 13.09 -4.28
N ILE A 130 5.13 11.96 -4.32
CA ILE A 130 3.81 11.82 -4.99
C ILE A 130 2.76 12.68 -4.30
N PHE A 131 2.72 12.74 -2.96
CA PHE A 131 1.84 13.66 -2.26
C PHE A 131 2.14 15.11 -2.62
N TYR A 132 3.42 15.50 -2.64
CA TYR A 132 3.84 16.84 -3.04
C TYR A 132 3.48 17.14 -4.50
N HIS A 133 3.75 16.20 -5.42
CA HIS A 133 3.39 16.29 -6.83
C HIS A 133 1.88 16.49 -7.02
N ALA A 134 1.06 15.75 -6.26
CA ALA A 134 -0.39 15.87 -6.31
C ALA A 134 -0.89 17.27 -5.87
N VAL A 135 -0.23 17.88 -4.88
CA VAL A 135 -0.52 19.28 -4.48
C VAL A 135 -0.13 20.26 -5.59
N GLN A 136 1.12 20.18 -6.06
CA GLN A 136 1.66 21.15 -7.03
C GLN A 136 0.92 21.12 -8.36
N ASN A 137 0.60 19.94 -8.85
CA ASN A 137 -0.07 19.75 -10.13
C ASN A 137 -1.59 19.68 -10.02
N LYS A 138 -2.13 19.95 -8.83
CA LYS A 138 -3.58 19.98 -8.58
C LYS A 138 -4.26 18.71 -9.11
N LEU A 139 -3.66 17.54 -8.91
CA LEU A 139 -4.20 16.29 -9.39
C LEU A 139 -5.61 16.05 -8.84
N GLU A 140 -6.45 15.38 -9.63
CA GLU A 140 -7.82 15.02 -9.26
C GLU A 140 -8.12 13.56 -9.62
N GLY A 141 -8.92 12.90 -8.78
CA GLY A 141 -9.29 11.50 -8.96
C GLY A 141 -8.38 10.54 -8.23
N THR A 142 -8.39 9.27 -8.66
CA THR A 142 -7.63 8.19 -8.00
C THR A 142 -6.35 7.90 -8.77
N TYR A 143 -5.25 7.68 -8.04
CA TYR A 143 -3.94 7.32 -8.56
C TYR A 143 -3.34 6.17 -7.76
N ASN A 144 -2.70 5.23 -8.42
CA ASN A 144 -1.89 4.21 -7.77
C ASN A 144 -0.51 4.79 -7.41
N ALA A 145 -0.20 4.79 -6.13
CA ALA A 145 1.11 5.18 -5.62
C ALA A 145 1.96 3.93 -5.40
N VAL A 146 2.47 3.39 -6.49
CA VAL A 146 3.32 2.20 -6.56
C VAL A 146 4.50 2.46 -7.48
N SER A 147 5.64 1.78 -7.25
CA SER A 147 6.76 1.77 -8.19
C SER A 147 6.33 1.15 -9.53
N PRO A 148 6.86 1.64 -10.68
CA PRO A 148 6.52 1.09 -11.99
C PRO A 148 6.98 -0.35 -12.20
N ASN A 149 7.96 -0.82 -11.42
CA ASN A 149 8.45 -2.19 -11.47
C ASN A 149 8.07 -2.93 -10.18
N PRO A 150 7.00 -3.74 -10.19
CA PRO A 150 6.68 -4.61 -9.06
C PRO A 150 7.81 -5.61 -8.83
N SER A 151 7.87 -6.21 -7.65
CA SER A 151 8.90 -7.17 -7.27
C SER A 151 8.26 -8.40 -6.64
N THR A 152 9.02 -9.48 -6.56
CA THR A 152 8.62 -10.66 -5.79
C THR A 152 8.91 -10.45 -4.29
N PHE A 153 8.25 -11.23 -3.46
CA PHE A 153 8.57 -11.24 -2.01
C PHE A 153 9.99 -11.75 -1.76
N LEU A 154 10.51 -12.64 -2.61
CA LEU A 154 11.90 -13.11 -2.56
C LEU A 154 12.88 -11.95 -2.79
N GLU A 155 12.69 -11.15 -3.84
CA GLU A 155 13.52 -9.97 -4.10
C GLU A 155 13.50 -8.96 -2.94
N LEU A 156 12.35 -8.80 -2.27
CA LEU A 156 12.25 -7.99 -1.05
C LEU A 156 13.08 -8.57 0.10
N GLN A 157 13.11 -9.89 0.25
CA GLN A 157 13.96 -10.57 1.22
C GLN A 157 15.45 -10.43 0.88
N GLU A 158 15.82 -10.52 -0.40
CA GLU A 158 17.18 -10.30 -0.88
C GLU A 158 17.65 -8.87 -0.61
N LEU A 159 16.79 -7.88 -0.86
CA LEU A 159 17.05 -6.49 -0.48
C LEU A 159 17.32 -6.37 1.03
N ALA A 160 16.48 -6.96 1.88
CA ALA A 160 16.65 -6.93 3.31
C ALA A 160 17.95 -7.64 3.76
N SER A 161 18.33 -8.73 3.09
CA SER A 161 19.59 -9.44 3.28
C SER A 161 20.78 -8.54 2.96
N LYS A 162 20.77 -7.89 1.81
CA LYS A 162 21.79 -6.93 1.38
C LYS A 162 21.96 -5.80 2.40
N LEU A 163 20.84 -5.21 2.83
CA LEU A 163 20.83 -4.09 3.78
C LEU A 163 21.21 -4.49 5.23
N SER A 164 21.04 -5.76 5.58
CA SER A 164 21.46 -6.28 6.90
C SER A 164 22.91 -6.74 6.92
N TYR A 165 23.58 -6.81 5.76
CA TYR A 165 24.92 -7.41 5.60
C TYR A 165 24.98 -8.86 6.08
N LYS A 166 23.88 -9.61 5.98
CA LYS A 166 23.77 -11.01 6.35
C LYS A 166 23.20 -11.83 5.19
N PRO A 167 23.83 -12.97 4.85
CA PRO A 167 23.32 -13.81 3.78
C PRO A 167 21.92 -14.34 4.11
N LEU A 168 21.07 -14.43 3.09
CA LEU A 168 19.77 -15.06 3.20
C LEU A 168 19.97 -16.57 3.38
N LEU A 169 19.41 -17.13 4.44
CA LEU A 169 19.33 -18.58 4.60
C LEU A 169 18.04 -19.03 3.88
N ASN A 170 18.20 -19.70 2.75
CA ASN A 170 17.08 -20.12 1.90
C ASN A 170 16.31 -21.31 2.50
N PHE A 171 15.58 -21.09 3.58
CA PHE A 171 14.57 -22.02 4.06
C PHE A 171 13.20 -21.49 3.66
N SER A 172 12.56 -22.15 2.70
CA SER A 172 11.15 -21.88 2.40
C SER A 172 10.27 -22.54 3.46
N ILE A 173 9.40 -21.74 4.08
CA ILE A 173 8.44 -22.23 5.06
C ILE A 173 7.12 -22.46 4.30
N PRO A 174 6.58 -23.69 4.26
CA PRO A 174 5.28 -23.95 3.68
C PRO A 174 4.18 -23.15 4.39
N LYS A 175 3.26 -22.57 3.62
CA LYS A 175 2.10 -21.80 4.17
C LYS A 175 1.35 -22.57 5.26
N SER A 176 1.19 -23.88 5.11
CA SER A 176 0.48 -24.75 6.04
C SER A 176 1.02 -24.68 7.47
N LEU A 177 2.33 -24.49 7.64
CA LEU A 177 2.96 -24.38 8.96
C LEU A 177 2.72 -23.03 9.65
N LEU A 178 2.36 -22.00 8.89
CA LEU A 178 2.16 -20.65 9.42
C LEU A 178 0.69 -20.35 9.78
N ILE A 179 -0.26 -21.14 9.27
CA ILE A 179 -1.69 -20.91 9.49
C ILE A 179 -2.03 -20.92 10.98
N VAL A 180 -1.58 -21.94 11.71
CA VAL A 180 -1.93 -22.11 13.13
C VAL A 180 -1.34 -21.01 14.01
N PRO A 181 -0.01 -20.71 13.97
CA PRO A 181 0.54 -19.63 14.78
C PRO A 181 -0.04 -18.27 14.42
N PHE A 182 -0.28 -17.97 13.13
CA PHE A 182 -0.84 -16.68 12.71
C PHE A 182 -2.30 -16.50 13.10
N LYS A 183 -3.08 -17.60 13.11
CA LYS A 183 -4.45 -17.60 13.64
C LYS A 183 -4.47 -17.33 15.14
N LEU A 184 -3.56 -17.93 15.90
CA LEU A 184 -3.48 -17.76 17.36
C LEU A 184 -3.13 -16.32 17.76
N ILE A 185 -2.26 -15.64 17.00
CA ILE A 185 -1.88 -14.24 17.24
C ILE A 185 -2.77 -13.23 16.52
N GLY A 186 -3.81 -13.70 15.81
CA GLY A 186 -4.83 -12.84 15.17
C GLY A 186 -4.34 -12.01 13.98
N ILE A 187 -3.26 -12.42 13.29
CA ILE A 187 -2.70 -11.73 12.12
C ILE A 187 -2.90 -12.49 10.80
N LEU A 188 -3.68 -13.57 10.83
CA LEU A 188 -3.84 -14.45 9.67
C LEU A 188 -4.43 -13.71 8.45
N ASP A 189 -5.45 -12.89 8.65
CA ASP A 189 -6.08 -12.12 7.58
C ASP A 189 -5.10 -11.09 6.99
N PHE A 190 -4.35 -10.38 7.84
CA PHE A 190 -3.29 -9.47 7.39
C PHE A 190 -2.21 -10.21 6.58
N TYR A 191 -1.84 -11.40 7.02
CA TYR A 191 -0.87 -12.23 6.31
C TYR A 191 -1.35 -12.57 4.90
N TYR A 192 -2.59 -13.09 4.75
CA TYR A 192 -3.14 -13.45 3.45
C TYR A 192 -3.37 -12.25 2.55
N ASP A 193 -3.82 -11.14 3.08
CA ASP A 193 -4.18 -9.96 2.31
C ASP A 193 -2.98 -9.12 1.86
N VAL A 194 -1.87 -9.17 2.61
CA VAL A 194 -0.71 -8.30 2.38
C VAL A 194 0.52 -9.08 1.91
N ILE A 195 0.88 -10.16 2.63
CA ILE A 195 2.15 -10.87 2.38
C ILE A 195 1.99 -11.99 1.35
N ALA A 196 0.92 -12.77 1.48
CA ALA A 196 0.68 -13.95 0.64
C ALA A 196 -0.12 -13.65 -0.63
N SER A 197 -0.46 -12.37 -0.87
CA SER A 197 -1.24 -11.98 -2.05
C SER A 197 -0.36 -11.54 -3.21
N ASP A 198 -0.75 -11.94 -4.41
CA ASP A 198 -0.20 -11.44 -5.66
C ASP A 198 -0.98 -10.20 -6.09
N LYS A 199 -0.29 -9.05 -6.18
CA LYS A 199 -0.90 -7.78 -6.62
C LYS A 199 0.05 -7.05 -7.55
N ASN A 200 -0.21 -7.19 -8.83
CA ASN A 200 0.44 -6.41 -9.88
C ASN A 200 -0.42 -5.17 -10.16
N VAL A 201 0.08 -4.00 -9.82
CA VAL A 201 -0.66 -2.72 -9.91
C VAL A 201 0.13 -1.74 -10.75
N SER A 202 -0.53 -1.17 -11.76
CA SER A 202 0.06 -0.24 -12.71
C SER A 202 0.30 1.14 -12.09
N ALA A 203 1.51 1.69 -12.31
CA ALA A 203 1.86 3.07 -12.01
C ALA A 203 1.62 4.04 -13.18
N SER A 204 1.08 3.56 -14.29
CA SER A 204 1.03 4.31 -15.55
C SER A 204 0.34 5.66 -15.41
N LYS A 205 -0.72 5.76 -14.65
CA LYS A 205 -1.46 7.01 -14.47
C LYS A 205 -0.67 8.10 -13.75
N ILE A 206 0.08 7.75 -12.69
CA ILE A 206 0.92 8.72 -11.98
C ILE A 206 2.14 9.11 -12.82
N VAL A 207 2.73 8.20 -13.58
CA VAL A 207 3.79 8.49 -14.54
C VAL A 207 3.29 9.45 -15.62
N ASN A 208 2.13 9.18 -16.20
CA ASN A 208 1.52 10.03 -17.24
C ASN A 208 1.11 11.42 -16.71
N SER A 209 1.00 11.61 -15.39
CA SER A 209 0.82 12.94 -14.78
C SER A 209 2.12 13.75 -14.69
N GLY A 210 3.24 13.22 -15.17
CA GLY A 210 4.56 13.86 -15.16
C GLY A 210 5.40 13.54 -13.93
N TYR A 211 5.02 12.57 -13.10
CA TYR A 211 5.83 12.13 -11.96
C TYR A 211 7.00 11.25 -12.40
N HIS A 212 8.19 11.55 -11.88
CA HIS A 212 9.41 10.77 -12.12
C HIS A 212 9.88 10.12 -10.83
N PHE A 213 9.97 8.79 -10.82
CA PHE A 213 10.40 8.01 -9.67
C PHE A 213 11.90 8.11 -9.43
N ASN A 214 12.30 8.34 -8.17
CA ASN A 214 13.69 8.22 -7.72
C ASN A 214 14.10 6.74 -7.55
N TYR A 215 13.14 5.90 -7.14
CA TYR A 215 13.32 4.47 -6.90
C TYR A 215 12.36 3.66 -7.79
N PRO A 216 12.59 3.64 -9.12
CA PRO A 216 11.73 2.89 -10.04
C PRO A 216 11.89 1.37 -9.91
N SER A 217 12.97 0.89 -9.31
CA SER A 217 13.25 -0.54 -9.04
C SER A 217 13.95 -0.72 -7.70
N MET A 218 13.86 -1.93 -7.11
CA MET A 218 14.48 -2.23 -5.81
C MET A 218 16.01 -2.10 -5.80
N GLU A 219 16.66 -2.25 -6.93
CA GLU A 219 18.12 -2.11 -7.09
C GLU A 219 18.62 -0.70 -6.74
N LYS A 220 17.76 0.31 -6.86
CA LYS A 220 18.07 1.70 -6.49
C LYS A 220 18.08 1.94 -4.99
N ILE A 221 17.50 1.05 -4.19
CA ILE A 221 17.47 1.15 -2.72
C ILE A 221 18.84 0.71 -2.18
N LYS A 222 19.52 1.64 -1.53
CA LYS A 222 20.88 1.45 -0.98
C LYS A 222 20.87 1.38 0.54
#